data_8708e57516e7df6f3140e87fc9e2fc12
#
_entry.id   8708e57516e7df6f3140e87fc9e2fc12
#
_cell.length_a   1.000
_cell.length_b   1.000
_cell.length_c   1.000
_cell.angle_alpha   90.00
_cell.angle_beta   90.00
_cell.angle_gamma   90.00
#
_symmetry.space_group_name_H-M   'P 1'
#
loop_
_entity.id
_entity.type
_entity.pdbx_description
1 polymer ?
#
loop_
_entity_poly.entity_id
_entity_poly.type
_entity_poly.pdbx_seq_one_letter_code
_entity_poly.pdbx_strand_id
1 'polypeptide(L)'
;MNTVNIRPLPGERRVNYSAGWFVPVDEVTGMPPALPLRVFLDIHDGQGWVPTGIEPAITLSGAITYPGLGRCHNPAAAAPTRYRARFESEAYLAVGRAHQDGEEFLAYPFDGTTPPAVAASRVTVSLAPAVGYPFPGHLPVLYGQVSTAAGEPVPDVLVSATVGPPVLRTPQTAQTLTGPGGAFALPLRWAPAGPAITVTATDYRHVPNRTGQLSVQLPGALGRNQQIVIR
;
A
#
# COMPACT_ATOMS: atom_id res chain seq x y z
N MET A 1 -25.02 -22.20 -9.91
CA MET A 1 -23.56 -22.33 -9.67
C MET A 1 -23.30 -23.70 -9.05
N ASN A 2 -22.63 -24.60 -9.79
CA ASN A 2 -22.29 -25.92 -9.26
C ASN A 2 -21.03 -25.80 -8.44
N THR A 3 -21.17 -25.92 -7.13
CA THR A 3 -20.01 -25.98 -6.21
C THR A 3 -19.39 -27.36 -6.33
N VAL A 4 -18.25 -27.47 -6.98
CA VAL A 4 -17.47 -28.71 -7.02
C VAL A 4 -16.79 -28.87 -5.67
N ASN A 5 -17.29 -29.78 -4.86
CA ASN A 5 -16.69 -30.16 -3.58
C ASN A 5 -15.54 -31.13 -3.85
N ILE A 6 -14.30 -30.62 -3.96
CA ILE A 6 -13.11 -31.45 -4.07
C ILE A 6 -12.72 -31.91 -2.65
N ARG A 7 -12.99 -33.18 -2.32
CA ARG A 7 -12.41 -33.83 -1.14
C ARG A 7 -11.05 -34.39 -1.52
N PRO A 8 -9.96 -33.94 -0.90
CA PRO A 8 -8.65 -34.57 -1.13
C PRO A 8 -8.69 -36.02 -0.63
N LEU A 9 -8.15 -36.94 -1.42
CA LEU A 9 -7.99 -38.33 -1.02
C LEU A 9 -6.96 -38.43 0.12
N PRO A 10 -7.15 -39.35 1.08
CA PRO A 10 -6.17 -39.61 2.12
C PRO A 10 -4.81 -39.96 1.49
N GLY A 11 -3.78 -39.17 1.78
CA GLY A 11 -2.44 -39.32 1.21
C GLY A 11 -2.10 -38.39 0.04
N GLU A 12 -3.06 -37.66 -0.53
CA GLU A 12 -2.81 -36.67 -1.56
C GLU A 12 -2.35 -35.35 -0.90
N ARG A 13 -1.04 -35.09 -0.90
CA ARG A 13 -0.48 -33.83 -0.44
C ARG A 13 -0.26 -32.92 -1.63
N ARG A 14 -1.13 -31.91 -1.82
CA ARG A 14 -0.87 -30.79 -2.73
C ARG A 14 -0.09 -29.72 -1.99
N VAL A 15 1.12 -29.46 -2.41
CA VAL A 15 1.88 -28.29 -1.96
C VAL A 15 1.59 -27.15 -2.95
N ASN A 16 0.85 -26.15 -2.50
CA ASN A 16 0.68 -24.92 -3.26
C ASN A 16 1.78 -23.96 -2.84
N TYR A 17 2.66 -23.65 -3.78
CA TYR A 17 3.69 -22.64 -3.61
C TYR A 17 3.22 -21.33 -4.26
N SER A 18 3.46 -20.22 -3.56
CA SER A 18 3.22 -18.87 -4.10
C SER A 18 4.52 -18.09 -4.15
N ALA A 19 4.86 -17.55 -5.32
CA ALA A 19 6.06 -16.74 -5.50
C ALA A 19 5.93 -15.34 -4.87
N GLY A 20 4.72 -14.78 -4.83
CA GLY A 20 4.40 -13.51 -4.17
C GLY A 20 3.48 -13.73 -2.97
N TRP A 21 3.79 -13.09 -1.84
CA TRP A 21 2.99 -13.12 -0.63
C TRP A 21 2.88 -11.71 -0.05
N PHE A 22 1.74 -11.08 -0.25
CA PHE A 22 1.49 -9.70 0.16
C PHE A 22 0.49 -9.65 1.31
N VAL A 23 0.79 -8.88 2.33
CA VAL A 23 -0.10 -8.67 3.48
C VAL A 23 -0.46 -7.20 3.53
N PRO A 24 -1.60 -6.82 2.95
CA PRO A 24 -2.08 -5.45 3.03
C PRO A 24 -2.53 -5.14 4.46
N VAL A 25 -2.11 -3.98 4.96
CA VAL A 25 -2.45 -3.48 6.29
C VAL A 25 -2.98 -2.07 6.18
N ASP A 26 -4.20 -1.86 6.63
CA ASP A 26 -4.80 -0.55 6.79
C ASP A 26 -4.09 0.20 7.93
N GLU A 27 -3.44 1.31 7.62
CA GLU A 27 -2.70 2.11 8.62
C GLU A 27 -3.62 2.74 9.67
N VAL A 28 -4.90 2.92 9.39
CA VAL A 28 -5.86 3.48 10.34
C VAL A 28 -6.23 2.47 11.42
N THR A 29 -6.43 1.22 11.06
CA THR A 29 -6.90 0.17 11.98
C THR A 29 -5.78 -0.76 12.45
N GLY A 30 -4.68 -0.87 11.70
CA GLY A 30 -3.64 -1.87 11.89
C GLY A 30 -4.06 -3.29 11.49
N MET A 31 -5.21 -3.43 10.82
CA MET A 31 -5.84 -4.69 10.44
C MET A 31 -5.81 -4.86 8.91
N PRO A 32 -6.16 -6.03 8.37
CA PRO A 32 -6.41 -6.17 6.94
C PRO A 32 -7.48 -5.16 6.46
N PRO A 33 -7.38 -4.67 5.21
CA PRO A 33 -8.32 -3.68 4.69
C PRO A 33 -9.75 -4.22 4.70
N ALA A 34 -10.68 -3.44 5.24
CA ALA A 34 -12.10 -3.77 5.28
C ALA A 34 -12.84 -3.35 4.01
N LEU A 35 -12.26 -2.43 3.23
CA LEU A 35 -12.83 -1.92 1.99
C LEU A 35 -12.18 -2.58 0.77
N PRO A 36 -12.84 -2.56 -0.39
CA PRO A 36 -12.34 -3.22 -1.59
C PRO A 36 -10.93 -2.77 -1.98
N LEU A 37 -10.07 -3.76 -2.21
CA LEU A 37 -8.72 -3.60 -2.73
C LEU A 37 -8.59 -4.49 -3.97
N ARG A 38 -8.30 -3.89 -5.12
CA ARG A 38 -8.00 -4.61 -6.36
C ARG A 38 -6.48 -4.78 -6.48
N VAL A 39 -6.07 -5.96 -6.94
CA VAL A 39 -4.64 -6.24 -7.12
C VAL A 39 -4.42 -6.76 -8.53
N PHE A 40 -3.58 -6.08 -9.28
CA PHE A 40 -3.22 -6.41 -10.63
C PHE A 40 -1.80 -6.99 -10.67
N LEU A 41 -1.60 -7.99 -11.50
CA LEU A 41 -0.30 -8.60 -11.72
C LEU A 41 0.21 -8.27 -13.11
N ASP A 42 1.36 -7.62 -13.18
CA ASP A 42 2.09 -7.38 -14.40
C ASP A 42 3.32 -8.30 -14.48
N ILE A 43 3.69 -8.68 -15.70
CA ILE A 43 4.93 -9.41 -16.01
C ILE A 43 5.91 -8.47 -16.72
N HIS A 44 7.19 -8.61 -16.46
CA HIS A 44 8.22 -7.89 -17.20
C HIS A 44 8.66 -8.73 -18.41
N ASP A 45 8.40 -8.24 -19.62
CA ASP A 45 8.69 -8.93 -20.89
C ASP A 45 10.10 -8.68 -21.44
N GLY A 46 10.93 -7.95 -20.68
CA GLY A 46 12.28 -7.52 -21.10
C GLY A 46 12.32 -6.08 -21.62
N GLN A 47 11.20 -5.52 -22.06
CA GLN A 47 11.09 -4.12 -22.51
C GLN A 47 10.25 -3.27 -21.57
N GLY A 48 9.30 -3.89 -20.83
CA GLY A 48 8.42 -3.17 -19.93
C GLY A 48 7.49 -4.09 -19.13
N TRP A 49 6.52 -3.47 -18.50
CA TRP A 49 5.51 -4.16 -17.69
C TRP A 49 4.24 -4.37 -18.52
N VAL A 50 3.79 -5.63 -18.59
CA VAL A 50 2.58 -6.02 -19.32
C VAL A 50 1.59 -6.68 -18.36
N PRO A 51 0.30 -6.27 -18.36
CA PRO A 51 -0.72 -6.91 -17.54
C PRO A 51 -0.89 -8.40 -17.88
N THR A 52 -0.98 -9.26 -16.88
CA THR A 52 -1.10 -10.72 -17.11
C THR A 52 -2.55 -11.21 -17.13
N GLY A 53 -3.48 -10.51 -16.53
CA GLY A 53 -4.84 -11.00 -16.29
C GLY A 53 -4.93 -12.13 -15.25
N ILE A 54 -3.82 -12.49 -14.58
CA ILE A 54 -3.82 -13.49 -13.51
C ILE A 54 -4.41 -12.87 -12.24
N GLU A 55 -5.47 -13.47 -11.73
CA GLU A 55 -6.10 -13.03 -10.49
C GLU A 55 -5.38 -13.63 -9.26
N PRO A 56 -5.25 -12.87 -8.17
CA PRO A 56 -4.69 -13.37 -6.93
C PRO A 56 -5.67 -14.28 -6.19
N ALA A 57 -5.12 -15.18 -5.38
CA ALA A 57 -5.87 -15.87 -4.33
C ALA A 57 -5.75 -15.09 -3.02
N ILE A 58 -6.88 -14.87 -2.34
CA ILE A 58 -6.92 -14.21 -1.03
C ILE A 58 -7.09 -15.29 0.04
N THR A 59 -6.18 -15.32 1.00
CA THR A 59 -6.25 -16.25 2.14
C THR A 59 -7.27 -15.78 3.19
N LEU A 60 -7.65 -16.66 4.10
CA LEU A 60 -8.55 -16.30 5.22
C LEU A 60 -7.98 -15.19 6.12
N SER A 61 -6.66 -15.03 6.16
CA SER A 61 -5.98 -13.96 6.89
C SER A 61 -5.87 -12.64 6.10
N GLY A 62 -6.48 -12.56 4.91
CA GLY A 62 -6.41 -11.39 4.03
C GLY A 62 -5.10 -11.27 3.26
N ALA A 63 -4.20 -12.25 3.34
CA ALA A 63 -2.99 -12.23 2.52
C ALA A 63 -3.29 -12.55 1.05
N ILE A 64 -2.65 -11.82 0.16
CA ILE A 64 -2.79 -11.91 -1.29
C ILE A 64 -1.63 -12.74 -1.84
N THR A 65 -1.95 -13.77 -2.59
CA THR A 65 -0.99 -14.76 -3.07
C THR A 65 -1.26 -15.12 -4.53
N TYR A 66 -0.24 -15.66 -5.22
CA TYR A 66 -0.33 -16.14 -6.59
C TYR A 66 0.11 -17.61 -6.66
N PRO A 67 -0.76 -18.57 -6.28
CA PRO A 67 -0.44 -19.98 -6.25
C PRO A 67 -0.10 -20.51 -7.65
N GLY A 68 1.00 -21.25 -7.76
CA GLY A 68 1.43 -21.86 -9.01
C GLY A 68 2.20 -20.94 -9.96
N LEU A 69 2.39 -19.66 -9.61
CA LEU A 69 3.22 -18.76 -10.42
C LEU A 69 4.68 -19.23 -10.41
N GLY A 70 5.28 -19.39 -11.61
CA GLY A 70 6.60 -19.98 -11.79
C GLY A 70 6.60 -21.50 -12.02
N ARG A 71 5.43 -22.16 -11.95
CA ARG A 71 5.34 -23.59 -12.21
C ARG A 71 5.66 -23.91 -13.69
N CYS A 72 6.60 -24.79 -13.92
CA CYS A 72 7.03 -25.20 -15.24
C CYS A 72 7.47 -26.67 -15.28
N HIS A 73 7.61 -27.24 -16.47
CA HIS A 73 7.93 -28.66 -16.66
C HIS A 73 9.42 -28.96 -16.41
N ASN A 74 10.30 -28.00 -16.69
CA ASN A 74 11.74 -28.16 -16.51
C ASN A 74 12.32 -26.94 -15.75
N PRO A 75 12.26 -26.91 -14.42
CA PRO A 75 12.71 -25.77 -13.63
C PRO A 75 14.22 -25.53 -13.72
N ALA A 76 15.03 -26.59 -13.99
CA ALA A 76 16.48 -26.44 -14.09
C ALA A 76 16.93 -25.65 -15.33
N ALA A 77 16.11 -25.63 -16.39
CA ALA A 77 16.39 -24.90 -17.61
C ALA A 77 15.69 -23.54 -17.72
N ALA A 78 14.81 -23.23 -16.79
CA ALA A 78 14.02 -22.00 -16.83
C ALA A 78 14.61 -20.90 -15.93
N ALA A 79 14.60 -19.67 -16.42
CA ALA A 79 15.01 -18.51 -15.64
C ALA A 79 13.85 -18.00 -14.74
N PRO A 80 14.15 -17.34 -13.62
CA PRO A 80 13.16 -16.64 -12.83
C PRO A 80 12.46 -15.57 -13.66
N THR A 81 11.15 -15.45 -13.49
CA THR A 81 10.33 -14.44 -14.15
C THR A 81 10.04 -13.29 -13.18
N ARG A 82 10.20 -12.06 -13.66
CA ARG A 82 9.96 -10.85 -12.86
C ARG A 82 8.52 -10.42 -13.01
N TYR A 83 7.87 -10.22 -11.87
CA TYR A 83 6.48 -9.77 -11.76
C TYR A 83 6.40 -8.53 -10.87
N ARG A 84 5.27 -7.82 -11.00
CA ARG A 84 4.91 -6.67 -10.18
C ARG A 84 3.43 -6.73 -9.79
N ALA A 85 3.14 -6.58 -8.49
CA ALA A 85 1.78 -6.47 -7.99
C ALA A 85 1.44 -4.99 -7.73
N ARG A 86 0.37 -4.48 -8.40
CA ARG A 86 -0.16 -3.13 -8.20
C ARG A 86 -1.44 -3.18 -7.38
N PHE A 87 -1.59 -2.25 -6.45
CA PHE A 87 -2.69 -2.17 -5.50
C PHE A 87 -3.53 -0.93 -5.78
N GLU A 88 -4.82 -1.11 -6.10
CA GLU A 88 -5.71 -0.02 -6.45
C GLU A 88 -6.98 -0.06 -5.59
N SER A 89 -7.37 1.10 -5.03
CA SER A 89 -8.57 1.26 -4.21
C SER A 89 -9.01 2.73 -4.22
N GLU A 90 -10.32 2.97 -4.07
CA GLU A 90 -10.85 4.31 -3.87
C GLU A 90 -10.63 4.81 -2.43
N ALA A 91 -10.51 3.89 -1.49
CA ALA A 91 -10.40 4.20 -0.06
C ALA A 91 -8.96 4.16 0.46
N TYR A 92 -8.04 3.51 -0.26
CA TYR A 92 -6.66 3.32 0.17
C TYR A 92 -5.66 3.74 -0.90
N LEU A 93 -4.51 4.20 -0.44
CA LEU A 93 -3.33 4.45 -1.26
C LEU A 93 -2.18 3.61 -0.70
N ALA A 94 -1.59 2.75 -1.52
CA ALA A 94 -0.43 1.98 -1.10
C ALA A 94 0.75 2.94 -0.85
N VAL A 95 1.52 2.72 0.22
CA VAL A 95 2.65 3.58 0.61
C VAL A 95 3.96 2.96 0.16
N GLY A 96 4.95 3.80 -0.14
CA GLY A 96 6.28 3.36 -0.53
C GLY A 96 6.35 2.92 -2.00
N ARG A 97 7.15 1.90 -2.29
CA ARG A 97 7.32 1.39 -3.67
C ARG A 97 6.02 0.87 -4.27
N ALA A 98 5.17 0.26 -3.43
CA ALA A 98 3.87 -0.24 -3.84
C ALA A 98 2.96 0.83 -4.45
N HIS A 99 3.18 2.10 -4.15
CA HIS A 99 2.39 3.21 -4.65
C HIS A 99 2.73 3.57 -6.10
N GLN A 100 4.00 3.77 -6.41
CA GLN A 100 4.41 4.33 -7.71
C GLN A 100 4.45 3.28 -8.81
N ASP A 101 5.09 2.14 -8.52
CA ASP A 101 5.41 1.12 -9.50
C ASP A 101 4.84 -0.27 -9.17
N GLY A 102 4.26 -0.44 -7.98
CA GLY A 102 3.87 -1.72 -7.43
C GLY A 102 5.04 -2.47 -6.79
N GLU A 103 4.73 -3.56 -6.11
CA GLU A 103 5.70 -4.43 -5.44
C GLU A 103 6.26 -5.46 -6.42
N GLU A 104 7.54 -5.35 -6.72
CA GLU A 104 8.24 -6.26 -7.60
C GLU A 104 8.72 -7.52 -6.88
N PHE A 105 8.62 -8.65 -7.56
CA PHE A 105 9.11 -9.93 -7.04
C PHE A 105 9.51 -10.88 -8.17
N LEU A 106 10.27 -11.93 -7.81
CA LEU A 106 10.70 -12.97 -8.73
C LEU A 106 9.90 -14.25 -8.47
N ALA A 107 9.34 -14.81 -9.53
CA ALA A 107 8.79 -16.15 -9.51
C ALA A 107 9.87 -17.13 -10.01
N TYR A 108 10.42 -17.91 -9.07
CA TYR A 108 11.41 -18.92 -9.37
C TYR A 108 10.73 -20.17 -9.98
N PRO A 109 11.35 -20.80 -10.99
CA PRO A 109 10.82 -22.00 -11.60
C PRO A 109 10.72 -23.15 -10.60
N PHE A 110 9.64 -23.94 -10.67
CA PHE A 110 9.45 -25.17 -9.90
C PHE A 110 8.54 -26.17 -10.64
N ASP A 111 8.64 -27.45 -10.35
CA ASP A 111 7.89 -28.51 -11.06
C ASP A 111 6.54 -28.87 -10.41
N GLY A 112 6.22 -28.29 -9.28
CA GLY A 112 5.00 -28.54 -8.51
C GLY A 112 5.11 -29.70 -7.51
N THR A 113 6.24 -30.41 -7.46
CA THR A 113 6.54 -31.45 -6.48
C THR A 113 7.53 -30.97 -5.43
N THR A 114 8.52 -30.20 -5.88
CA THR A 114 9.57 -29.61 -5.04
C THR A 114 9.44 -28.10 -5.05
N PRO A 115 9.35 -27.44 -3.88
CA PRO A 115 9.33 -26.00 -3.84
C PRO A 115 10.62 -25.41 -4.42
N PRO A 116 10.59 -24.20 -5.00
CA PRO A 116 11.79 -23.57 -5.51
C PRO A 116 12.80 -23.33 -4.38
N ALA A 117 14.10 -23.30 -4.75
CA ALA A 117 15.19 -23.11 -3.79
C ALA A 117 15.11 -21.80 -2.99
N VAL A 118 14.46 -20.79 -3.57
CA VAL A 118 14.25 -19.48 -2.94
C VAL A 118 12.80 -19.37 -2.47
N ALA A 119 12.62 -19.28 -1.17
CA ALA A 119 11.30 -19.08 -0.57
C ALA A 119 10.77 -17.67 -0.89
N ALA A 120 9.46 -17.55 -1.10
CA ALA A 120 8.82 -16.25 -1.25
C ALA A 120 8.94 -15.43 0.03
N SER A 121 9.35 -14.19 -0.10
CA SER A 121 9.34 -13.24 1.00
C SER A 121 7.92 -12.74 1.25
N ARG A 122 7.56 -12.64 2.52
CA ARG A 122 6.33 -11.97 2.93
C ARG A 122 6.55 -10.46 2.87
N VAL A 123 5.76 -9.77 2.05
CA VAL A 123 5.79 -8.31 1.91
C VAL A 123 4.57 -7.70 2.61
N THR A 124 4.81 -6.81 3.56
CA THR A 124 3.72 -6.00 4.14
C THR A 124 3.50 -4.78 3.25
N VAL A 125 2.26 -4.63 2.78
CA VAL A 125 1.84 -3.47 1.99
C VAL A 125 1.06 -2.53 2.89
N SER A 126 1.67 -1.39 3.21
CA SER A 126 1.04 -0.35 4.02
C SER A 126 0.02 0.41 3.17
N LEU A 127 -1.21 0.52 3.65
CA LEU A 127 -2.32 1.17 2.99
C LEU A 127 -2.72 2.42 3.78
N ALA A 128 -2.28 3.59 3.31
CA ALA A 128 -2.72 4.86 3.87
C ALA A 128 -4.16 5.18 3.43
N PRO A 129 -4.95 5.87 4.26
CA PRO A 129 -6.30 6.25 3.89
C PRO A 129 -6.29 7.30 2.77
N ALA A 130 -7.07 7.09 1.72
CA ALA A 130 -7.38 8.09 0.71
C ALA A 130 -8.43 9.08 1.23
N VAL A 131 -8.72 10.13 0.46
CA VAL A 131 -9.72 11.14 0.85
C VAL A 131 -11.12 10.54 1.03
N GLY A 132 -11.46 9.49 0.28
CA GLY A 132 -12.73 8.75 0.37
C GLY A 132 -12.80 7.71 1.48
N TYR A 133 -11.78 7.59 2.33
CA TYR A 133 -11.79 6.64 3.43
C TYR A 133 -12.85 7.01 4.48
N PRO A 134 -13.71 6.06 4.93
CA PRO A 134 -14.75 6.32 5.91
C PRO A 134 -14.17 6.34 7.34
N PHE A 135 -13.58 7.45 7.72
CA PHE A 135 -13.01 7.60 9.06
C PHE A 135 -14.07 7.44 10.17
N PRO A 136 -13.74 6.75 11.26
CA PRO A 136 -14.59 6.76 12.45
C PRO A 136 -14.84 8.18 12.95
N GLY A 137 -16.09 8.53 13.30
CA GLY A 137 -16.47 9.90 13.66
C GLY A 137 -15.74 10.51 14.87
N HIS A 138 -15.10 9.67 15.70
CA HIS A 138 -14.28 10.12 16.84
C HIS A 138 -12.79 10.35 16.48
N LEU A 139 -12.37 9.98 15.27
CA LEU A 139 -10.99 10.15 14.83
C LEU A 139 -10.80 11.56 14.25
N PRO A 140 -9.93 12.40 14.84
CA PRO A 140 -9.59 13.69 14.26
C PRO A 140 -8.89 13.49 12.90
N VAL A 141 -9.39 14.14 11.86
CA VAL A 141 -8.80 14.10 10.51
C VAL A 141 -8.51 15.52 10.06
N LEU A 142 -7.29 15.73 9.59
CA LEU A 142 -6.88 16.98 8.98
C LEU A 142 -7.01 16.86 7.46
N TYR A 143 -7.86 17.68 6.87
CA TYR A 143 -8.05 17.75 5.42
C TYR A 143 -7.25 18.88 4.83
N GLY A 144 -6.74 18.68 3.62
CA GLY A 144 -6.03 19.72 2.91
C GLY A 144 -5.71 19.37 1.47
N GLN A 145 -4.94 20.27 0.86
CA GLN A 145 -4.47 20.15 -0.50
C GLN A 145 -2.99 20.54 -0.58
N VAL A 146 -2.23 19.81 -1.38
CA VAL A 146 -0.84 20.14 -1.72
C VAL A 146 -0.80 20.69 -3.14
N SER A 147 -0.14 21.82 -3.31
CA SER A 147 0.04 22.48 -4.60
C SER A 147 1.46 22.97 -4.81
N THR A 148 1.82 23.24 -6.05
CA THR A 148 3.03 24.01 -6.41
C THR A 148 2.85 25.49 -6.07
N ALA A 149 3.94 26.27 -6.17
CA ALA A 149 3.88 27.73 -6.04
C ALA A 149 3.00 28.40 -7.12
N ALA A 150 2.77 27.73 -8.26
CA ALA A 150 1.85 28.18 -9.32
C ALA A 150 0.38 27.82 -9.01
N GLY A 151 0.08 27.14 -7.91
CA GLY A 151 -1.27 26.71 -7.54
C GLY A 151 -1.72 25.40 -8.18
N GLU A 152 -0.84 24.71 -8.91
CA GLU A 152 -1.18 23.43 -9.53
C GLU A 152 -1.23 22.32 -8.46
N PRO A 153 -2.27 21.49 -8.43
CA PRO A 153 -2.36 20.38 -7.48
C PRO A 153 -1.28 19.34 -7.73
N VAL A 154 -0.69 18.79 -6.65
CA VAL A 154 0.37 17.79 -6.77
C VAL A 154 -0.12 16.47 -6.18
N PRO A 155 -0.36 15.44 -7.02
CA PRO A 155 -0.71 14.09 -6.55
C PRO A 155 0.52 13.37 -5.99
N ASP A 156 0.29 12.25 -5.29
CA ASP A 156 1.31 11.29 -4.84
C ASP A 156 2.38 11.88 -3.91
N VAL A 157 2.06 12.96 -3.23
CA VAL A 157 2.94 13.59 -2.24
C VAL A 157 2.70 12.94 -0.89
N LEU A 158 3.77 12.51 -0.21
CA LEU A 158 3.69 12.02 1.16
C LEU A 158 3.43 13.21 2.10
N VAL A 159 2.28 13.19 2.77
CA VAL A 159 1.92 14.14 3.83
C VAL A 159 2.06 13.44 5.17
N SER A 160 2.87 13.99 6.06
CA SER A 160 3.15 13.40 7.35
C SER A 160 3.11 14.43 8.48
N ALA A 161 2.72 13.99 9.67
CA ALA A 161 2.84 14.76 10.89
C ALA A 161 3.31 13.85 12.01
N THR A 162 4.26 14.31 12.79
CA THR A 162 4.65 13.63 14.01
C THR A 162 3.74 14.13 15.13
N VAL A 163 2.90 13.23 15.63
CA VAL A 163 1.93 13.52 16.69
C VAL A 163 2.26 12.63 17.86
N GLY A 164 2.41 13.20 19.02
CA GLY A 164 2.61 12.42 20.23
C GLY A 164 2.32 13.24 21.48
N PRO A 165 1.71 12.64 22.49
CA PRO A 165 1.71 13.27 23.80
C PRO A 165 3.14 13.30 24.33
N PRO A 166 3.52 14.33 25.09
CA PRO A 166 4.86 14.43 25.70
C PRO A 166 5.22 13.26 26.62
N VAL A 167 4.27 12.36 26.87
CA VAL A 167 4.39 11.23 27.79
C VAL A 167 4.70 9.89 27.09
N LEU A 168 4.54 9.79 25.76
CA LEU A 168 4.86 8.56 25.05
C LEU A 168 6.35 8.53 24.69
N ARG A 169 7.00 7.40 24.98
CA ARG A 169 8.42 7.18 24.68
C ARG A 169 8.76 7.18 23.19
N THR A 170 7.75 7.01 22.33
CA THR A 170 7.96 6.95 20.87
C THR A 170 6.95 7.88 20.19
N PRO A 171 7.40 8.91 19.46
CA PRO A 171 6.52 9.73 18.63
C PRO A 171 5.83 8.84 17.58
N GLN A 172 4.55 9.02 17.39
CA GLN A 172 3.83 8.36 16.31
C GLN A 172 3.71 9.30 15.13
N THR A 173 4.07 8.81 13.95
CA THR A 173 3.91 9.54 12.71
C THR A 173 2.59 9.16 12.07
N ALA A 174 1.70 10.14 11.89
CA ALA A 174 0.56 10.02 11.01
C ALA A 174 1.03 10.31 9.59
N GLN A 175 0.58 9.52 8.61
CA GLN A 175 0.94 9.73 7.21
C GLN A 175 -0.22 9.41 6.28
N THR A 176 -0.22 10.04 5.12
CA THR A 176 -1.11 9.78 4.00
C THR A 176 -0.46 10.23 2.71
N LEU A 177 -1.08 9.94 1.56
CA LEU A 177 -0.67 10.44 0.26
C LEU A 177 -1.73 11.38 -0.31
N THR A 178 -1.31 12.30 -1.16
CA THR A 178 -2.26 13.12 -1.90
C THR A 178 -2.86 12.34 -3.07
N GLY A 179 -4.17 12.44 -3.25
CA GLY A 179 -4.88 11.90 -4.41
C GLY A 179 -4.63 12.72 -5.69
N PRO A 180 -5.26 12.34 -6.83
CA PRO A 180 -5.03 12.95 -8.15
C PRO A 180 -5.23 14.47 -8.18
N GLY A 181 -6.12 15.01 -7.35
CA GLY A 181 -6.33 16.46 -7.20
C GLY A 181 -5.47 17.15 -6.16
N GLY A 182 -4.39 16.48 -5.67
CA GLY A 182 -3.53 17.01 -4.61
C GLY A 182 -4.18 17.02 -3.23
N ALA A 183 -5.41 16.55 -3.08
CA ALA A 183 -6.13 16.50 -1.82
C ALA A 183 -5.62 15.38 -0.90
N PHE A 184 -5.63 15.63 0.40
CA PHE A 184 -5.25 14.65 1.41
C PHE A 184 -6.21 14.63 2.60
N ALA A 185 -6.24 13.49 3.30
CA ALA A 185 -6.92 13.30 4.58
C ALA A 185 -5.96 12.60 5.56
N LEU A 186 -5.44 13.35 6.53
CA LEU A 186 -4.44 12.88 7.47
C LEU A 186 -5.08 12.55 8.82
N PRO A 187 -5.20 11.26 9.20
CA PRO A 187 -5.77 10.87 10.49
C PRO A 187 -4.79 11.14 11.63
N LEU A 188 -5.25 11.88 12.64
CA LEU A 188 -4.44 12.27 13.78
C LEU A 188 -4.84 11.46 15.02
N ARG A 189 -4.44 10.19 15.08
CA ARG A 189 -4.84 9.24 16.15
C ARG A 189 -4.52 9.69 17.57
N TRP A 190 -3.51 10.53 17.73
CA TRP A 190 -2.97 10.93 19.02
C TRP A 190 -2.79 12.44 19.11
N ALA A 191 -3.73 13.18 18.53
CA ALA A 191 -3.66 14.64 18.54
C ALA A 191 -3.90 15.16 19.97
N PRO A 192 -2.88 15.72 20.62
CA PRO A 192 -3.11 16.38 21.91
C PRO A 192 -3.94 17.64 21.70
N ALA A 193 -4.85 17.92 22.61
CA ALA A 193 -5.48 19.23 22.66
C ALA A 193 -4.42 20.27 23.04
N GLY A 194 -4.20 21.26 22.17
CA GLY A 194 -3.44 22.45 22.53
C GLY A 194 -2.17 22.78 21.73
N PRO A 195 -1.22 21.88 21.43
CA PRO A 195 -0.02 22.32 20.74
C PRO A 195 -0.21 22.48 19.23
N ALA A 196 0.63 23.34 18.66
CA ALA A 196 0.81 23.37 17.22
C ALA A 196 1.51 22.08 16.77
N ILE A 197 1.01 21.47 15.69
CA ILE A 197 1.68 20.36 15.02
C ILE A 197 2.25 20.84 13.68
N THR A 198 3.40 20.30 13.29
CA THR A 198 3.96 20.56 11.97
C THR A 198 3.56 19.44 11.04
N VAL A 199 2.90 19.79 9.94
CA VAL A 199 2.56 18.90 8.84
C VAL A 199 3.57 19.14 7.74
N THR A 200 4.21 18.09 7.26
CA THR A 200 5.21 18.14 6.19
C THR A 200 4.69 17.39 4.96
N ALA A 201 4.77 18.02 3.80
CA ALA A 201 4.52 17.40 2.52
C ALA A 201 5.86 17.19 1.79
N THR A 202 6.12 15.97 1.29
CA THR A 202 7.37 15.63 0.60
C THR A 202 7.07 14.92 -0.71
N ASP A 203 7.51 15.50 -1.81
CA ASP A 203 7.46 14.89 -3.14
C ASP A 203 8.83 14.24 -3.45
N TYR A 204 8.88 12.92 -3.38
CA TYR A 204 10.09 12.10 -3.62
C TYR A 204 10.39 11.85 -5.10
N ARG A 205 9.55 12.30 -6.02
CA ARG A 205 9.76 12.11 -7.47
C ARG A 205 10.81 13.06 -8.05
N HIS A 206 11.26 14.03 -7.28
CA HIS A 206 12.24 15.02 -7.67
C HIS A 206 13.54 14.89 -6.86
N VAL A 207 14.64 15.24 -7.48
CA VAL A 207 15.96 15.29 -6.80
C VAL A 207 16.53 16.71 -7.02
N PRO A 208 16.69 17.50 -5.95
CA PRO A 208 16.30 17.24 -4.56
C PRO A 208 14.79 17.14 -4.38
N ASN A 209 14.36 16.48 -3.29
CA ASN A 209 12.93 16.37 -2.96
C ASN A 209 12.31 17.76 -2.80
N ARG A 210 11.12 17.97 -3.38
CA ARG A 210 10.33 19.16 -3.10
C ARG A 210 9.61 18.98 -1.78
N THR A 211 9.65 20.00 -0.93
CA THR A 211 9.04 19.94 0.39
C THR A 211 8.21 21.18 0.69
N GLY A 212 7.18 21.00 1.52
CA GLY A 212 6.40 22.08 2.08
C GLY A 212 6.05 21.78 3.52
N GLN A 213 5.87 22.79 4.34
CA GLN A 213 5.52 22.65 5.73
C GLN A 213 4.40 23.60 6.12
N LEU A 214 3.54 23.15 7.02
CA LEU A 214 2.45 23.94 7.58
C LEU A 214 2.36 23.67 9.10
N SER A 215 2.36 24.71 9.90
CA SER A 215 2.05 24.61 11.31
C SER A 215 0.56 24.83 11.54
N VAL A 216 -0.12 23.89 12.17
CA VAL A 216 -1.56 23.97 12.46
C VAL A 216 -1.84 23.88 13.95
N GLN A 217 -2.81 24.64 14.40
CA GLN A 217 -3.29 24.63 15.79
C GLN A 217 -4.50 23.72 15.92
N LEU A 218 -4.45 22.74 16.82
CA LEU A 218 -5.57 21.86 17.11
C LEU A 218 -6.36 22.36 18.31
N PRO A 219 -7.69 22.18 18.33
CA PRO A 219 -8.56 21.52 17.34
C PRO A 219 -9.03 22.46 16.21
N GLY A 220 -8.72 23.74 16.22
CA GLY A 220 -9.28 24.73 15.31
C GLY A 220 -8.99 24.49 13.81
N ALA A 221 -7.97 23.71 13.50
CA ALA A 221 -7.61 23.36 12.11
C ALA A 221 -8.43 22.20 11.54
N LEU A 222 -9.09 21.37 12.37
CA LEU A 222 -9.78 20.15 11.92
C LEU A 222 -11.00 20.43 11.04
N GLY A 223 -11.65 21.57 11.19
CA GLY A 223 -12.81 21.95 10.37
C GLY A 223 -12.47 22.78 9.12
N ARG A 224 -11.19 22.93 8.79
CA ARG A 224 -10.73 23.79 7.70
C ARG A 224 -9.90 22.99 6.71
N ASN A 225 -10.06 23.32 5.42
CA ASN A 225 -9.20 22.79 4.39
C ASN A 225 -7.83 23.49 4.46
N GLN A 226 -6.76 22.75 4.68
CA GLN A 226 -5.41 23.26 4.80
C GLN A 226 -4.72 23.31 3.44
N GLN A 227 -3.81 24.26 3.25
CA GLN A 227 -3.01 24.33 2.03
C GLN A 227 -1.54 24.23 2.33
N ILE A 228 -0.84 23.34 1.62
CA ILE A 228 0.62 23.17 1.70
C ILE A 228 1.19 23.43 0.31
N VAL A 229 2.11 24.38 0.24
CA VAL A 229 2.83 24.69 -1.00
C VAL A 229 4.20 24.05 -0.94
N ILE A 230 4.51 23.18 -1.91
CA ILE A 230 5.83 22.56 -2.06
C ILE A 230 6.72 23.38 -2.99
N ARG A 231 8.01 23.40 -2.68
CA ARG A 231 9.04 24.15 -3.43
C ARG A 231 10.26 23.27 -3.67
#